data_38daf453e3afda6ab80cb3f506c745e1
#
_entry.id   38daf453e3afda6ab80cb3f506c745e1
#
_cell.length_a   1.000
_cell.length_b   1.000
_cell.length_c   1.000
_cell.angle_alpha   90.00
_cell.angle_beta   90.00
_cell.angle_gamma   90.00
#
_symmetry.space_group_name_H-M   'P 1'
#
loop_
_entity.id
_entity.type
_entity.pdbx_description
1 polymer ?
#
loop_
_entity_poly.entity_id
_entity_poly.type
_entity_poly.pdbx_seq_one_letter_code
_entity_poly.pdbx_strand_id
1 'polypeptide(L)'
;MLVIPAIDLKGGQCVRLRQGDMSDSTVFSDNPVAMAERWHAEGARRLHIVDLDGAFAGEPVNASIIEAISRALPTLPIQIGGGIRDLDTISRYLDAGVRFAIIGTMAAKNPALVHDACQRFPSQIIVGIDARGGRVAVEG
;
A
#
# COMPACT_ATOMS: atom_id res chain seq x y z
N MET A 1 19.06 -11.04 -1.00
CA MET A 1 18.05 -10.31 -0.19
C MET A 1 17.46 -9.18 -1.04
N LEU A 2 16.16 -8.97 -1.00
CA LEU A 2 15.49 -7.83 -1.63
C LEU A 2 15.12 -6.81 -0.55
N VAL A 3 15.71 -5.61 -0.64
CA VAL A 3 15.31 -4.47 0.20
C VAL A 3 14.19 -3.72 -0.51
N ILE A 4 13.08 -3.51 0.19
CA ILE A 4 11.90 -2.82 -0.34
C ILE A 4 11.70 -1.55 0.49
N PRO A 5 12.06 -0.36 -0.01
CA PRO A 5 11.77 0.89 0.68
C PRO A 5 10.26 1.10 0.76
N ALA A 6 9.83 1.78 1.82
CA ALA A 6 8.43 2.06 2.08
C ALA A 6 8.13 3.57 2.06
N ILE A 7 6.96 3.92 1.56
CA ILE A 7 6.36 5.26 1.63
C ILE A 7 5.00 5.12 2.29
N ASP A 8 4.84 5.73 3.45
CA ASP A 8 3.56 5.86 4.12
C ASP A 8 2.93 7.20 3.75
N LEU A 9 1.72 7.17 3.21
CA LEU A 9 0.97 8.35 2.78
C LEU A 9 -0.09 8.73 3.80
N LYS A 10 -0.06 10.00 4.23
CA LYS A 10 -1.06 10.61 5.09
C LYS A 10 -1.26 12.06 4.69
N GLY A 11 -2.51 12.46 4.43
CA GLY A 11 -2.83 13.82 3.99
C GLY A 11 -2.08 14.25 2.73
N GLY A 12 -1.79 13.31 1.83
CA GLY A 12 -1.01 13.58 0.61
C GLY A 12 0.49 13.72 0.79
N GLN A 13 1.01 13.47 1.99
CA GLN A 13 2.43 13.62 2.34
C GLN A 13 3.06 12.27 2.69
N CYS A 14 4.39 12.19 2.53
CA CYS A 14 5.19 11.06 3.01
C CYS A 14 5.44 11.24 4.51
N VAL A 15 4.99 10.30 5.31
CA VAL A 15 5.11 10.37 6.76
C VAL A 15 5.76 9.12 7.35
N ARG A 16 6.11 9.20 8.63
CA ARG A 16 6.43 8.06 9.48
C ARG A 16 5.60 8.16 10.75
N LEU A 17 4.89 7.10 11.06
CA LEU A 17 4.17 7.00 12.33
C LEU A 17 5.11 6.52 13.43
N ARG A 18 4.97 7.09 14.63
CA ARG A 18 5.62 6.56 15.81
C ARG A 18 4.77 5.44 16.38
N GLN A 19 5.31 4.21 16.37
CA GLN A 19 4.62 3.01 16.84
C GLN A 19 3.21 2.78 16.25
N GLY A 20 2.97 3.26 15.02
CA GLY A 20 1.67 3.13 14.35
C GLY A 20 0.61 4.15 14.79
N ASP A 21 0.97 5.15 15.60
CA ASP A 21 0.04 6.18 16.07
C ASP A 21 -0.18 7.25 14.99
N MET A 22 -1.41 7.34 14.48
CA MET A 22 -1.79 8.33 13.47
C MET A 22 -1.69 9.77 13.96
N SER A 23 -1.79 10.02 15.27
CA SER A 23 -1.65 11.36 15.85
C SER A 23 -0.19 11.77 16.03
N ASP A 24 0.75 10.82 16.05
CA ASP A 24 2.19 11.06 16.20
C ASP A 24 2.92 10.69 14.90
N SER A 25 2.83 11.60 13.93
CA SER A 25 3.46 11.43 12.62
C SER A 25 4.51 12.51 12.35
N THR A 26 5.62 12.11 11.74
CA THR A 26 6.65 13.00 11.23
C THR A 26 6.56 13.06 9.71
N VAL A 27 6.47 14.27 9.13
CA VAL A 27 6.50 14.48 7.68
C VAL A 27 7.94 14.46 7.17
N PHE A 28 8.23 13.62 6.19
CA PHE A 28 9.54 13.54 5.53
C PHE A 28 9.57 14.26 4.19
N SER A 29 8.44 14.30 3.49
CA SER A 29 8.32 14.95 2.20
C SER A 29 6.86 15.30 1.93
N ASP A 30 6.65 16.44 1.30
CA ASP A 30 5.37 16.87 0.74
C ASP A 30 5.20 16.48 -0.74
N ASN A 31 6.23 15.81 -1.31
CA ASN A 31 6.22 15.35 -2.69
C ASN A 31 6.46 13.83 -2.77
N PRO A 32 5.42 13.01 -2.70
CA PRO A 32 5.54 11.54 -2.74
C PRO A 32 6.16 11.01 -4.05
N VAL A 33 5.89 11.66 -5.19
CA VAL A 33 6.46 11.24 -6.47
C VAL A 33 7.98 11.42 -6.45
N ALA A 34 8.47 12.58 -6.04
CA ALA A 34 9.92 12.83 -5.93
C ALA A 34 10.60 11.88 -4.94
N MET A 35 9.91 11.52 -3.84
CA MET A 35 10.42 10.52 -2.88
C MET A 35 10.55 9.13 -3.53
N ALA A 36 9.57 8.71 -4.31
CA ALA A 36 9.60 7.43 -5.02
C ALA A 36 10.70 7.40 -6.08
N GLU A 37 10.86 8.49 -6.84
CA GLU A 37 11.95 8.66 -7.82
C GLU A 37 13.33 8.58 -7.15
N ARG A 38 13.49 9.19 -5.98
CA ARG A 38 14.71 9.10 -5.18
C ARG A 38 15.02 7.64 -4.81
N TRP A 39 14.05 6.89 -4.26
CA TRP A 39 14.26 5.49 -3.92
C TRP A 39 14.64 4.65 -5.15
N HIS A 40 14.01 4.91 -6.28
CA HIS A 40 14.34 4.24 -7.54
C HIS A 40 15.78 4.55 -7.99
N ALA A 41 16.18 5.83 -7.94
CA ALA A 41 17.54 6.26 -8.28
C ALA A 41 18.62 5.67 -7.34
N GLU A 42 18.28 5.45 -6.06
CA GLU A 42 19.13 4.79 -5.07
C GLU A 42 19.18 3.25 -5.23
N GLY A 43 18.49 2.70 -6.24
CA GLY A 43 18.57 1.27 -6.60
C GLY A 43 17.45 0.40 -6.10
N ALA A 44 16.32 0.96 -5.66
CA ALA A 44 15.15 0.17 -5.31
C ALA A 44 14.64 -0.64 -6.50
N ARG A 45 14.37 -1.93 -6.28
CA ARG A 45 13.81 -2.86 -7.27
C ARG A 45 12.35 -3.20 -7.02
N ARG A 46 11.79 -2.71 -5.94
CA ARG A 46 10.37 -2.74 -5.56
C ARG A 46 10.11 -1.60 -4.59
N LEU A 47 8.92 -1.02 -4.64
CA LEU A 47 8.47 0.02 -3.72
C LEU A 47 7.22 -0.46 -2.96
N HIS A 48 7.21 -0.27 -1.66
CA HIS A 48 6.03 -0.49 -0.82
C HIS A 48 5.36 0.85 -0.53
N ILE A 49 4.06 0.95 -0.77
CA ILE A 49 3.27 2.15 -0.45
C ILE A 49 2.13 1.75 0.48
N VAL A 50 1.90 2.55 1.50
CA VAL A 50 0.75 2.41 2.39
C VAL A 50 -0.10 3.67 2.33
N ASP A 51 -1.36 3.54 1.95
CA ASP A 51 -2.36 4.57 2.12
C ASP A 51 -2.90 4.52 3.56
N LEU A 52 -2.27 5.29 4.46
CA LEU A 52 -2.65 5.31 5.88
C LEU A 52 -4.06 5.88 6.07
N ASP A 53 -4.41 6.95 5.35
CA ASP A 53 -5.76 7.51 5.40
C ASP A 53 -6.79 6.49 4.89
N GLY A 54 -6.44 5.76 3.82
CA GLY A 54 -7.26 4.68 3.28
C GLY A 54 -7.43 3.51 4.24
N ALA A 55 -6.39 3.14 4.98
CA ALA A 55 -6.47 2.10 5.99
C ALA A 55 -7.50 2.44 7.09
N PHE A 56 -7.57 3.71 7.49
CA PHE A 56 -8.55 4.21 8.46
C PHE A 56 -9.95 4.38 7.86
N ALA A 57 -10.06 5.01 6.69
CA ALA A 57 -11.34 5.25 6.02
C ALA A 57 -11.99 3.95 5.51
N GLY A 58 -11.18 2.95 5.22
CA GLY A 58 -11.62 1.70 4.63
C GLY A 58 -11.90 1.77 3.13
N GLU A 59 -11.40 2.81 2.49
CA GLU A 59 -11.45 3.06 1.05
C GLU A 59 -10.21 3.83 0.63
N PRO A 60 -9.78 3.78 -0.65
CA PRO A 60 -8.60 4.52 -1.12
C PRO A 60 -8.80 6.03 -0.97
N VAL A 61 -7.89 6.69 -0.24
CA VAL A 61 -7.89 8.16 -0.07
C VAL A 61 -6.82 8.81 -0.93
N ASN A 62 -5.61 8.25 -0.97
CA ASN A 62 -4.48 8.79 -1.72
C ASN A 62 -4.28 8.14 -3.11
N ALA A 63 -5.34 7.57 -3.69
CA ALA A 63 -5.26 6.81 -4.95
C ALA A 63 -4.63 7.61 -6.10
N SER A 64 -4.98 8.89 -6.25
CA SER A 64 -4.44 9.75 -7.32
C SER A 64 -2.93 9.94 -7.23
N ILE A 65 -2.38 10.00 -6.01
CA ILE A 65 -0.94 10.10 -5.75
C ILE A 65 -0.25 8.79 -6.13
N ILE A 66 -0.84 7.67 -5.73
CA ILE A 66 -0.31 6.32 -6.03
C ILE A 66 -0.29 6.08 -7.54
N GLU A 67 -1.35 6.47 -8.24
CA GLU A 67 -1.43 6.43 -9.71
C GLU A 67 -0.37 7.34 -10.37
N ALA A 68 -0.10 8.51 -9.79
CA ALA A 68 0.96 9.41 -10.29
C ALA A 68 2.35 8.82 -10.11
N ILE A 69 2.64 8.18 -8.96
CA ILE A 69 3.90 7.46 -8.72
C ILE A 69 4.06 6.32 -9.74
N SER A 70 3.01 5.53 -9.94
CA SER A 70 3.05 4.41 -10.90
C SER A 70 3.33 4.88 -12.33
N ARG A 71 2.74 5.98 -12.76
CA ARG A 71 3.00 6.57 -14.08
C ARG A 71 4.40 7.15 -14.22
N ALA A 72 4.94 7.75 -13.16
CA ALA A 72 6.30 8.30 -13.16
C ALA A 72 7.37 7.19 -13.21
N LEU A 73 7.08 6.02 -12.64
CA LEU A 73 8.02 4.91 -12.48
C LEU A 73 7.46 3.60 -13.07
N PRO A 74 7.22 3.54 -14.40
CA PRO A 74 6.51 2.41 -15.03
C PRO A 74 7.27 1.09 -14.97
N THR A 75 8.58 1.12 -14.71
CA THR A 75 9.42 -0.08 -14.61
C THR A 75 9.66 -0.54 -13.18
N LEU A 76 9.30 0.26 -12.18
CA LEU A 76 9.45 -0.09 -10.77
C LEU A 76 8.19 -0.82 -10.27
N PRO A 77 8.27 -2.11 -9.90
CA PRO A 77 7.14 -2.79 -9.29
C PRO A 77 6.71 -2.13 -7.99
N ILE A 78 5.44 -1.75 -7.90
CA ILE A 78 4.84 -1.14 -6.70
C ILE A 78 3.90 -2.15 -6.05
N GLN A 79 3.98 -2.28 -4.74
CA GLN A 79 3.00 -2.97 -3.91
C GLN A 79 2.27 -1.95 -3.03
N ILE A 80 0.94 -1.99 -3.04
CA ILE A 80 0.07 -1.05 -2.33
C ILE A 80 -0.76 -1.73 -1.26
N GLY A 81 -0.79 -1.14 -0.07
CA GLY A 81 -1.71 -1.52 1.02
C GLY A 81 -2.45 -0.31 1.57
N GLY A 82 -3.51 -0.55 2.32
CA GLY A 82 -4.38 0.46 2.92
C GLY A 82 -5.69 0.67 2.17
N GLY A 83 -6.81 0.46 2.84
CA GLY A 83 -8.15 0.69 2.30
C GLY A 83 -8.65 -0.28 1.23
N ILE A 84 -7.96 -1.38 0.97
CA ILE A 84 -8.36 -2.37 -0.04
C ILE A 84 -9.38 -3.34 0.58
N ARG A 85 -10.64 -3.24 0.16
CA ARG A 85 -11.76 -4.02 0.71
C ARG A 85 -12.60 -4.76 -0.34
N ASP A 86 -12.35 -4.53 -1.62
CA ASP A 86 -13.09 -5.16 -2.72
C ASP A 86 -12.23 -5.38 -3.97
N LEU A 87 -12.77 -6.17 -4.92
CA LEU A 87 -12.08 -6.50 -6.16
C LEU A 87 -11.96 -5.31 -7.12
N ASP A 88 -12.89 -4.37 -7.07
CA ASP A 88 -12.89 -3.20 -7.96
C ASP A 88 -11.75 -2.24 -7.60
N THR A 89 -11.49 -2.05 -6.31
CA THR A 89 -10.33 -1.31 -5.82
C THR A 89 -9.03 -1.96 -6.27
N ILE A 90 -8.91 -3.28 -6.17
CA ILE A 90 -7.74 -4.02 -6.66
C ILE A 90 -7.56 -3.80 -8.16
N SER A 91 -8.64 -4.01 -8.95
CA SER A 91 -8.61 -3.81 -10.41
C SER A 91 -8.13 -2.41 -10.78
N ARG A 92 -8.69 -1.39 -10.13
CA ARG A 92 -8.31 0.01 -10.36
C ARG A 92 -6.82 0.27 -10.15
N TYR A 93 -6.23 -0.22 -9.06
CA TYR A 93 -4.80 -0.05 -8.81
C TYR A 93 -3.93 -0.81 -9.83
N LEU A 94 -4.31 -2.04 -10.18
CA LEU A 94 -3.57 -2.82 -11.17
C LEU A 94 -3.66 -2.20 -12.57
N ASP A 95 -4.84 -1.69 -12.95
CA ASP A 95 -5.05 -0.97 -14.22
C ASP A 95 -4.23 0.33 -14.30
N ALA A 96 -4.00 0.98 -13.16
CA ALA A 96 -3.14 2.16 -13.03
C ALA A 96 -1.63 1.84 -13.06
N GLY A 97 -1.25 0.55 -13.13
CA GLY A 97 0.13 0.10 -13.24
C GLY A 97 0.78 -0.37 -11.94
N VAL A 98 0.05 -0.37 -10.81
CA VAL A 98 0.52 -1.01 -9.57
C VAL A 98 0.67 -2.52 -9.82
N ARG A 99 1.75 -3.12 -9.32
CA ARG A 99 2.04 -4.53 -9.59
C ARG A 99 1.37 -5.49 -8.62
N PHE A 100 1.26 -5.12 -7.35
CA PHE A 100 0.72 -5.98 -6.30
C PHE A 100 -0.23 -5.21 -5.39
N ALA A 101 -1.34 -5.84 -5.03
CA ALA A 101 -2.29 -5.35 -4.03
C ALA A 101 -2.15 -6.16 -2.73
N ILE A 102 -2.09 -5.47 -1.59
CA ILE A 102 -1.94 -6.08 -0.27
C ILE A 102 -3.29 -6.04 0.43
N ILE A 103 -3.84 -7.21 0.73
CA ILE A 103 -5.07 -7.37 1.51
C ILE A 103 -4.68 -7.62 2.97
N GLY A 104 -5.03 -6.69 3.85
CA GLY A 104 -4.76 -6.78 5.29
C GLY A 104 -5.99 -7.25 6.06
N THR A 105 -6.68 -6.32 6.74
CA THR A 105 -7.85 -6.56 7.59
C THR A 105 -8.91 -7.47 6.94
N MET A 106 -9.16 -7.30 5.64
CA MET A 106 -10.14 -8.11 4.92
C MET A 106 -9.74 -9.57 4.76
N ALA A 107 -8.45 -9.91 4.84
CA ALA A 107 -8.03 -11.31 4.82
C ALA A 107 -8.55 -12.08 6.04
N ALA A 108 -8.68 -11.41 7.19
CA ALA A 108 -9.25 -11.98 8.40
C ALA A 108 -10.80 -11.89 8.42
N LYS A 109 -11.38 -10.77 7.96
CA LYS A 109 -12.83 -10.51 8.00
C LYS A 109 -13.60 -11.21 6.90
N ASN A 110 -13.02 -11.36 5.72
CA ASN A 110 -13.65 -11.96 4.53
C ASN A 110 -12.63 -12.78 3.73
N PRO A 111 -12.28 -13.99 4.15
CA PRO A 111 -11.31 -14.85 3.44
C PRO A 111 -11.73 -15.18 1.99
N ALA A 112 -13.04 -15.17 1.69
CA ALA A 112 -13.53 -15.39 0.33
C ALA A 112 -13.03 -14.32 -0.64
N LEU A 113 -12.88 -13.05 -0.20
CA LEU A 113 -12.31 -11.99 -1.01
C LEU A 113 -10.86 -12.33 -1.46
N VAL A 114 -10.07 -12.92 -0.56
CA VAL A 114 -8.68 -13.32 -0.90
C VAL A 114 -8.70 -14.40 -1.98
N HIS A 115 -9.56 -15.39 -1.82
CA HIS A 115 -9.72 -16.46 -2.82
C HIS A 115 -10.09 -15.90 -4.20
N ASP A 116 -11.12 -15.07 -4.26
CA ASP A 116 -11.62 -14.47 -5.50
C ASP A 116 -10.57 -13.53 -6.13
N ALA A 117 -9.89 -12.75 -5.30
CA ALA A 117 -8.80 -11.88 -5.75
C ALA A 117 -7.63 -12.68 -6.35
N CYS A 118 -7.22 -13.78 -5.72
CA CYS A 118 -6.16 -14.64 -6.23
C CYS A 118 -6.54 -15.33 -7.55
N GLN A 119 -7.81 -15.69 -7.73
CA GLN A 119 -8.29 -16.25 -8.99
C GLN A 119 -8.34 -15.20 -10.10
N ARG A 120 -8.84 -14.00 -9.80
CA ARG A 120 -9.01 -12.93 -10.79
C ARG A 120 -7.68 -12.25 -11.15
N PHE A 121 -6.76 -12.13 -10.18
CA PHE A 121 -5.48 -11.44 -10.32
C PHE A 121 -4.31 -12.35 -9.92
N PRO A 122 -4.04 -13.42 -10.66
CA PRO A 122 -3.02 -14.41 -10.30
C PRO A 122 -1.64 -13.76 -10.14
N SER A 123 -0.93 -14.14 -9.08
CA SER A 123 0.42 -13.65 -8.74
C SER A 123 0.52 -12.13 -8.44
N GLN A 124 -0.61 -11.45 -8.20
CA GLN A 124 -0.64 -10.00 -7.93
C GLN A 124 -1.20 -9.67 -6.53
N ILE A 125 -1.57 -10.68 -5.75
CA ILE A 125 -2.14 -10.51 -4.42
C ILE A 125 -1.11 -10.89 -3.36
N ILE A 126 -0.99 -10.03 -2.35
CA ILE A 126 -0.20 -10.25 -1.14
C ILE A 126 -1.16 -10.16 0.04
N VAL A 127 -1.00 -11.05 1.02
CA VAL A 127 -1.74 -10.94 2.30
C VAL A 127 -0.79 -10.37 3.35
N GLY A 128 -1.20 -9.24 3.94
CA GLY A 128 -0.54 -8.64 5.08
C GLY A 128 -1.18 -9.13 6.37
N ILE A 129 -0.37 -9.65 7.30
CA ILE A 129 -0.84 -10.13 8.60
C ILE A 129 -0.10 -9.37 9.69
N ASP A 130 -0.81 -8.47 10.36
CA ASP A 130 -0.31 -7.82 11.56
C ASP A 130 -0.72 -8.61 12.79
N ALA A 131 0.17 -8.70 13.77
CA ALA A 131 -0.07 -9.46 14.99
C ALA A 131 0.22 -8.62 16.24
N ARG A 132 -0.63 -8.74 17.24
CA ARG A 132 -0.46 -8.12 18.56
C ARG A 132 -0.82 -9.13 19.65
N GLY A 133 0.10 -9.36 20.60
CA GLY A 133 -0.12 -10.30 21.69
C GLY A 133 -0.44 -11.73 21.20
N GLY A 134 0.17 -12.19 20.11
CA GLY A 134 -0.07 -13.52 19.54
C GLY A 134 -1.38 -13.69 18.78
N ARG A 135 -2.12 -12.60 18.54
CA ARG A 135 -3.37 -12.60 17.77
C ARG A 135 -3.26 -11.69 16.55
N VAL A 136 -4.04 -11.98 15.51
CA VAL A 136 -4.14 -11.11 14.33
C VAL A 136 -4.74 -9.77 14.74
N ALA A 137 -4.02 -8.69 14.41
CA ALA A 137 -4.52 -7.33 14.56
C ALA A 137 -5.26 -6.91 13.28
N VAL A 138 -6.42 -6.29 13.44
CA VAL A 138 -7.23 -5.74 12.35
C VAL A 138 -7.42 -4.23 12.57
N GLU A 139 -7.57 -3.49 11.43
CA GLU A 139 -7.77 -2.03 11.44
C GLU A 139 -6.58 -1.21 11.97
N GLY A 140 -5.38 -1.71 11.75
CA GLY A 140 -4.14 -0.99 12.10
C GLY A 140 -3.60 -1.30 13.49
#